data_c9e8108c6c6827cd80226fc293e60c13
#
_entry.id   c9e8108c6c6827cd80226fc293e60c13
#
_cell.length_a   1.000
_cell.length_b   1.000
_cell.length_c   1.000
_cell.angle_alpha   90.00
_cell.angle_beta   90.00
_cell.angle_gamma   90.00
#
_symmetry.space_group_name_H-M   'P 1'
#
loop_
_entity.id
_entity.type
_entity.pdbx_description
1 polymer ?
#
loop_
_entity_poly.entity_id
_entity_poly.type
_entity_poly.pdbx_seq_one_letter_code
_entity_poly.pdbx_strand_id
1 'polypeptide(L)'
;MDEAGILTPSFIVLEPDYLIDISSLAECFKDYGHHPANYILARLQSPDNTRPLLLGNIANLFLDEWIHAKEAPDYLACMKKAFRSYPIELAACADLRDREKEAEFFSDCKRHFDNIRRTVTETFRASGYELDRTDAVLEPSYICEALGLQGRLDYMQRDMTSFIEMKSGKADEYSIRGKVEPKENNKVQMLLYQAVLEYSMGMDHRHVKAYLLYTRYPLLYPARPSWAMVRRVMDVRNRIVANEYGIQLRNSRSIRQSA
;
A
#
# COMPACT_ATOMS: atom_id res chain seq x y z
N MET A 1 -11.53 -9.90 -28.34
CA MET A 1 -11.73 -9.81 -29.81
C MET A 1 -13.17 -10.23 -30.04
N ASP A 2 -13.95 -9.42 -30.70
CA ASP A 2 -15.32 -9.80 -31.07
C ASP A 2 -15.35 -10.72 -32.29
N GLU A 3 -16.53 -11.17 -32.72
CA GLU A 3 -16.69 -12.05 -33.88
C GLU A 3 -16.22 -11.42 -35.19
N ALA A 4 -16.07 -10.11 -35.26
CA ALA A 4 -15.53 -9.37 -36.40
C ALA A 4 -14.01 -9.15 -36.32
N GLY A 5 -13.33 -9.69 -35.32
CA GLY A 5 -11.91 -9.53 -35.11
C GLY A 5 -11.50 -8.17 -34.53
N ILE A 6 -12.46 -7.38 -34.03
CA ILE A 6 -12.21 -6.05 -33.45
C ILE A 6 -11.77 -6.20 -31.99
N LEU A 7 -10.63 -5.58 -31.66
CA LEU A 7 -10.14 -5.47 -30.29
C LEU A 7 -10.75 -4.24 -29.62
N THR A 8 -11.51 -4.46 -28.55
CA THR A 8 -12.01 -3.36 -27.71
C THR A 8 -11.16 -3.29 -26.46
N PRO A 9 -10.32 -2.25 -26.27
CA PRO A 9 -9.47 -2.14 -25.10
C PRO A 9 -10.30 -1.87 -23.84
N SER A 10 -9.91 -2.47 -22.73
CA SER A 10 -10.51 -2.21 -21.42
C SER A 10 -10.13 -0.84 -20.87
N PHE A 11 -8.89 -0.42 -21.13
CA PHE A 11 -8.32 0.90 -20.84
C PHE A 11 -7.06 1.10 -21.68
N ILE A 12 -6.58 2.33 -21.74
CA ILE A 12 -5.35 2.73 -22.41
C ILE A 12 -4.38 3.24 -21.34
N VAL A 13 -3.10 3.01 -21.50
CA VAL A 13 -2.04 3.54 -20.65
C VAL A 13 -1.26 4.59 -21.46
N LEU A 14 -1.28 5.85 -21.01
CA LEU A 14 -0.51 6.93 -21.63
C LEU A 14 0.92 6.91 -21.09
N GLU A 15 1.90 7.08 -21.98
CA GLU A 15 3.32 7.16 -21.61
C GLU A 15 3.67 6.10 -20.56
N PRO A 16 3.67 4.81 -20.91
CA PRO A 16 3.85 3.70 -19.95
C PRO A 16 5.22 3.74 -19.25
N ASP A 17 6.23 4.38 -19.90
CA ASP A 17 7.57 4.58 -19.32
C ASP A 17 7.59 5.60 -18.17
N TYR A 18 6.53 6.42 -18.04
CA TYR A 18 6.34 7.28 -16.88
C TYR A 18 5.79 6.45 -15.72
N LEU A 19 6.70 5.94 -14.89
CA LEU A 19 6.35 5.08 -13.77
C LEU A 19 5.85 5.90 -12.58
N ILE A 20 4.59 5.70 -12.22
CA ILE A 20 3.99 6.29 -11.01
C ILE A 20 4.09 5.27 -9.86
N ASP A 21 4.52 5.75 -8.70
CA ASP A 21 4.51 4.94 -7.48
C ASP A 21 3.08 4.57 -7.06
N ILE A 22 2.86 3.30 -6.77
CA ILE A 22 1.56 2.73 -6.43
C ILE A 22 0.95 3.41 -5.20
N SER A 23 1.76 3.65 -4.16
CA SER A 23 1.28 4.29 -2.93
C SER A 23 0.85 5.72 -3.22
N SER A 24 1.64 6.47 -4.01
CA SER A 24 1.31 7.84 -4.40
C SER A 24 0.05 7.93 -5.25
N LEU A 25 -0.16 6.97 -6.17
CA LEU A 25 -1.39 6.92 -6.97
C LEU A 25 -2.60 6.56 -6.09
N ALA A 26 -2.45 5.63 -5.16
CA ALA A 26 -3.50 5.24 -4.22
C ALA A 26 -3.96 6.42 -3.34
N GLU A 27 -3.03 7.31 -2.94
CA GLU A 27 -3.37 8.51 -2.16
C GLU A 27 -4.34 9.47 -2.89
N CYS A 28 -4.45 9.38 -4.22
CA CYS A 28 -5.47 10.12 -4.97
C CYS A 28 -6.90 9.70 -4.63
N PHE A 29 -7.08 8.55 -3.97
CA PHE A 29 -8.37 7.97 -3.59
C PHE A 29 -8.71 8.17 -2.11
N LYS A 30 -8.02 9.11 -1.44
CA LYS A 30 -8.36 9.52 -0.07
C LYS A 30 -9.67 10.33 -0.04
N ASP A 31 -10.46 10.07 0.98
CA ASP A 31 -11.60 10.75 1.60
C ASP A 31 -12.60 11.50 0.70
N TYR A 32 -12.21 12.28 -0.30
CA TYR A 32 -13.10 13.22 -1.01
C TYR A 32 -13.03 13.16 -2.53
N GLY A 33 -12.76 11.98 -3.07
CA GLY A 33 -12.85 11.81 -4.50
C GLY A 33 -11.51 11.56 -5.19
N HIS A 34 -11.65 10.97 -6.32
CA HIS A 34 -10.60 10.43 -7.15
C HIS A 34 -10.02 11.57 -8.01
N HIS A 35 -9.10 12.35 -7.46
CA HIS A 35 -8.59 13.53 -8.15
C HIS A 35 -7.06 13.49 -8.36
N PRO A 36 -6.57 13.66 -9.61
CA PRO A 36 -5.14 13.64 -9.92
C PRO A 36 -4.35 14.76 -9.24
N ALA A 37 -4.97 15.89 -8.88
CA ALA A 37 -4.31 16.97 -8.17
C ALA A 37 -3.74 16.56 -6.81
N ASN A 38 -4.31 15.53 -6.16
CA ASN A 38 -3.78 15.01 -4.89
C ASN A 38 -2.35 14.47 -5.06
N TYR A 39 -2.02 13.90 -6.21
CA TYR A 39 -0.66 13.46 -6.54
C TYR A 39 0.31 14.64 -6.60
N ILE A 40 -0.09 15.71 -7.29
CA ILE A 40 0.74 16.92 -7.45
C ILE A 40 0.92 17.61 -6.09
N LEU A 41 -0.18 17.77 -5.34
CA LEU A 41 -0.14 18.40 -4.01
C LEU A 41 0.77 17.63 -3.05
N ALA A 42 0.71 16.31 -3.04
CA ALA A 42 1.57 15.47 -2.20
C ALA A 42 3.07 15.65 -2.53
N ARG A 43 3.42 15.86 -3.81
CA ARG A 43 4.81 16.11 -4.23
C ARG A 43 5.33 17.50 -3.89
N LEU A 44 4.43 18.47 -3.72
CA LEU A 44 4.79 19.85 -3.33
C LEU A 44 4.88 20.00 -1.79
N GLN A 45 4.37 19.04 -1.03
CA GLN A 45 4.50 19.06 0.42
C GLN A 45 5.90 18.60 0.84
N SER A 46 6.51 19.34 1.76
CA SER A 46 7.75 18.88 2.39
C SER A 46 7.47 17.63 3.21
N PRO A 47 8.35 16.61 3.16
CA PRO A 47 8.21 15.46 4.04
C PRO A 47 8.46 15.89 5.49
N ASP A 48 7.39 15.96 6.26
CA ASP A 48 7.48 16.23 7.70
C ASP A 48 7.85 14.93 8.44
N ASN A 49 8.81 15.00 9.36
CA ASN A 49 9.10 13.90 10.29
C ASN A 49 8.00 13.84 11.35
N THR A 50 6.85 13.31 10.96
CA THR A 50 5.68 13.22 11.81
C THR A 50 5.70 11.92 12.64
N ARG A 51 5.07 11.98 13.82
CA ARG A 51 4.85 10.80 14.66
C ARG A 51 4.23 9.62 13.90
N PRO A 52 3.19 9.79 13.04
CA PRO A 52 2.64 8.69 12.25
C PRO A 52 3.63 8.04 11.29
N LEU A 53 4.48 8.83 10.62
CA LEU A 53 5.50 8.31 9.71
C LEU A 53 6.54 7.48 10.46
N LEU A 54 7.02 8.01 11.59
CA LEU A 54 7.98 7.31 12.45
C LEU A 54 7.41 6.01 13.02
N LEU A 55 6.15 6.00 13.46
CA LEU A 55 5.44 4.78 13.89
C LEU A 55 5.34 3.76 12.74
N GLY A 56 5.13 4.23 11.51
CA GLY A 56 5.11 3.36 10.32
C GLY A 56 6.46 2.65 10.11
N ASN A 57 7.53 3.43 10.12
CA ASN A 57 8.89 2.90 9.95
C ASN A 57 9.26 1.89 11.04
N ILE A 58 8.91 2.18 12.30
CA ILE A 58 9.16 1.28 13.43
C ILE A 58 8.29 0.02 13.34
N ALA A 59 7.05 0.13 12.89
CA ALA A 59 6.18 -1.03 12.70
C ALA A 59 6.72 -1.94 11.59
N ASN A 60 7.26 -1.39 10.49
CA ASN A 60 7.94 -2.18 9.45
C ASN A 60 9.13 -2.93 10.03
N LEU A 61 9.98 -2.25 10.80
CA LEU A 61 11.10 -2.90 11.47
C LEU A 61 10.64 -4.04 12.39
N PHE A 62 9.54 -3.89 13.12
CA PHE A 62 9.01 -4.96 13.95
C PHE A 62 8.50 -6.15 13.12
N LEU A 63 7.88 -5.90 11.97
CA LEU A 63 7.47 -6.97 11.07
C LEU A 63 8.70 -7.75 10.57
N ASP A 64 9.74 -7.04 10.12
CA ASP A 64 10.99 -7.65 9.66
C ASP A 64 11.62 -8.53 10.73
N GLU A 65 11.68 -8.04 11.97
CA GLU A 65 12.22 -8.81 13.09
C GLU A 65 11.39 -10.08 13.35
N TRP A 66 10.07 -10.00 13.31
CA TRP A 66 9.20 -11.15 13.52
C TRP A 66 9.26 -12.18 12.39
N ILE A 67 9.43 -11.73 11.15
CA ILE A 67 9.54 -12.63 9.99
C ILE A 67 10.88 -13.37 10.00
N HIS A 68 11.99 -12.67 10.25
CA HIS A 68 13.33 -13.26 10.16
C HIS A 68 13.81 -13.95 11.45
N ALA A 69 13.13 -13.75 12.56
CA ALA A 69 13.59 -14.27 13.82
C ALA A 69 13.53 -15.81 13.90
N LYS A 70 14.61 -16.41 14.37
CA LYS A 70 14.64 -17.82 14.76
C LYS A 70 13.95 -18.04 16.10
N GLU A 71 14.12 -17.12 17.03
CA GLU A 71 13.50 -17.07 18.35
C GLU A 71 12.56 -15.84 18.44
N ALA A 72 11.64 -15.85 19.40
CA ALA A 72 10.72 -14.73 19.59
C ALA A 72 11.48 -13.43 19.90
N PRO A 73 11.32 -12.35 19.07
CA PRO A 73 11.99 -11.09 19.30
C PRO A 73 11.62 -10.45 20.64
N ASP A 74 12.59 -9.88 21.33
CA ASP A 74 12.38 -9.05 22.50
C ASP A 74 12.02 -7.61 22.10
N TYR A 75 10.99 -7.05 22.71
CA TYR A 75 10.54 -5.69 22.43
C TYR A 75 11.61 -4.62 22.64
N LEU A 76 12.36 -4.72 23.76
CA LEU A 76 13.39 -3.73 24.08
C LEU A 76 14.58 -3.80 23.11
N ALA A 77 14.93 -5.02 22.67
CA ALA A 77 15.96 -5.21 21.65
C ALA A 77 15.53 -4.59 20.32
N CYS A 78 14.28 -4.81 19.89
CA CYS A 78 13.71 -4.20 18.69
C CYS A 78 13.64 -2.67 18.78
N MET A 79 13.24 -2.10 19.94
CA MET A 79 13.27 -0.65 20.15
C MET A 79 14.68 -0.08 20.10
N LYS A 80 15.69 -0.75 20.69
CA LYS A 80 17.10 -0.33 20.57
C LYS A 80 17.56 -0.32 19.13
N LYS A 81 17.13 -1.30 18.32
CA LYS A 81 17.40 -1.33 16.89
C LYS A 81 16.72 -0.15 16.18
N ALA A 82 15.46 0.15 16.50
CA ALA A 82 14.73 1.30 15.95
C ALA A 82 15.43 2.62 16.24
N PHE A 83 15.91 2.84 17.46
CA PHE A 83 16.69 4.04 17.81
C PHE A 83 17.97 4.19 17.00
N ARG A 84 18.63 3.08 16.66
CA ARG A 84 19.83 3.09 15.82
C ARG A 84 19.53 3.29 14.34
N SER A 85 18.36 2.82 13.87
CA SER A 85 17.96 2.92 12.48
C SER A 85 17.38 4.28 12.12
N TYR A 86 16.70 4.95 13.06
CA TYR A 86 15.97 6.21 12.84
C TYR A 86 16.38 7.35 13.79
N PRO A 87 17.68 7.61 14.01
CA PRO A 87 18.12 8.60 15.00
C PRO A 87 17.75 10.03 14.62
N ILE A 88 17.77 10.35 13.32
CA ILE A 88 17.46 11.69 12.80
C ILE A 88 15.97 11.94 12.88
N GLU A 89 15.16 10.97 12.45
CA GLU A 89 13.69 11.04 12.46
C GLU A 89 13.16 11.17 13.90
N LEU A 90 13.73 10.43 14.83
CA LEU A 90 13.41 10.53 16.26
C LEU A 90 13.74 11.92 16.82
N ALA A 91 14.93 12.44 16.52
CA ALA A 91 15.36 13.75 16.98
C ALA A 91 14.56 14.91 16.34
N ALA A 92 14.15 14.75 15.09
CA ALA A 92 13.41 15.75 14.34
C ALA A 92 11.90 15.74 14.64
N CYS A 93 11.37 14.65 15.22
CA CYS A 93 9.95 14.54 15.54
C CYS A 93 9.57 15.50 16.69
N ALA A 94 8.87 16.59 16.34
CA ALA A 94 8.51 17.62 17.31
C ALA A 94 7.60 17.09 18.44
N ASP A 95 6.73 16.12 18.15
CA ASP A 95 5.83 15.53 19.14
C ASP A 95 6.57 14.81 20.27
N LEU A 96 7.77 14.27 20.02
CA LEU A 96 8.57 13.59 21.05
C LEU A 96 9.26 14.53 22.05
N ARG A 97 9.14 15.86 21.87
CA ARG A 97 9.61 16.84 22.83
C ARG A 97 8.60 17.09 23.97
N ASP A 98 7.36 16.66 23.77
CA ASP A 98 6.30 16.71 24.77
C ASP A 98 6.23 15.37 25.51
N ARG A 99 6.32 15.37 26.84
CA ARG A 99 6.36 14.15 27.66
C ARG A 99 5.11 13.27 27.54
N GLU A 100 3.92 13.87 27.39
CA GLU A 100 2.69 13.10 27.23
C GLU A 100 2.66 12.40 25.86
N LYS A 101 3.00 13.13 24.81
CA LYS A 101 3.05 12.60 23.45
C LYS A 101 4.17 11.57 23.28
N GLU A 102 5.30 11.76 23.97
CA GLU A 102 6.38 10.77 24.02
C GLU A 102 5.89 9.47 24.67
N ALA A 103 5.24 9.55 25.82
CA ALA A 103 4.69 8.37 26.51
C ALA A 103 3.65 7.63 25.65
N GLU A 104 2.75 8.38 24.99
CA GLU A 104 1.81 7.81 24.02
C GLU A 104 2.51 7.13 22.85
N PHE A 105 3.58 7.73 22.32
CA PHE A 105 4.35 7.17 21.23
C PHE A 105 4.94 5.80 21.60
N PHE A 106 5.55 5.67 22.78
CA PHE A 106 6.08 4.39 23.23
C PHE A 106 4.98 3.36 23.51
N SER A 107 3.83 3.80 24.01
CA SER A 107 2.64 2.96 24.16
C SER A 107 2.13 2.46 22.81
N ASP A 108 2.11 3.35 21.79
CA ASP A 108 1.75 2.98 20.42
C ASP A 108 2.75 1.97 19.84
N CYS A 109 4.07 2.19 20.00
CA CYS A 109 5.10 1.24 19.56
C CYS A 109 4.89 -0.14 20.18
N LYS A 110 4.62 -0.20 21.49
CA LYS A 110 4.37 -1.46 22.18
C LYS A 110 3.13 -2.16 21.65
N ARG A 111 2.05 -1.42 21.38
CA ARG A 111 0.82 -1.96 20.80
C ARG A 111 1.06 -2.52 19.40
N HIS A 112 1.79 -1.80 18.52
CA HIS A 112 2.16 -2.29 17.20
C HIS A 112 2.97 -3.57 17.27
N PHE A 113 3.98 -3.61 18.15
CA PHE A 113 4.79 -4.81 18.37
C PHE A 113 3.95 -6.02 18.78
N ASP A 114 3.06 -5.86 19.76
CA ASP A 114 2.21 -6.95 20.26
C ASP A 114 1.20 -7.42 19.21
N ASN A 115 0.63 -6.50 18.43
CA ASN A 115 -0.31 -6.84 17.36
C ASN A 115 0.40 -7.56 16.21
N ILE A 116 1.59 -7.13 15.81
CA ILE A 116 2.41 -7.81 14.78
C ILE A 116 2.78 -9.20 15.28
N ARG A 117 3.24 -9.32 16.53
CA ARG A 117 3.51 -10.61 17.15
C ARG A 117 2.31 -11.54 17.00
N ARG A 118 1.14 -11.09 17.46
CA ARG A 118 -0.09 -11.87 17.41
C ARG A 118 -0.46 -12.26 15.98
N THR A 119 -0.34 -11.35 15.03
CA THR A 119 -0.62 -11.64 13.63
C THR A 119 0.32 -12.72 13.09
N VAL A 120 1.62 -12.59 13.30
CA VAL A 120 2.61 -13.55 12.76
C VAL A 120 2.54 -14.91 13.46
N THR A 121 2.28 -14.95 14.79
CA THR A 121 2.28 -16.21 15.55
C THR A 121 0.95 -16.95 15.51
N GLU A 122 -0.17 -16.24 15.40
CA GLU A 122 -1.52 -16.82 15.49
C GLU A 122 -2.25 -16.72 14.14
N THR A 123 -2.40 -15.48 13.58
CA THR A 123 -3.24 -15.26 12.39
C THR A 123 -2.67 -15.92 11.14
N PHE A 124 -1.35 -15.89 10.95
CA PHE A 124 -0.71 -16.52 9.78
C PHE A 124 -1.01 -18.03 9.69
N ARG A 125 -1.16 -18.69 10.84
CA ARG A 125 -1.45 -20.13 10.95
C ARG A 125 -2.95 -20.45 10.96
N ALA A 126 -3.80 -19.44 11.06
CA ALA A 126 -5.24 -19.66 11.12
C ALA A 126 -5.78 -20.14 9.77
N SER A 127 -6.81 -20.98 9.84
CA SER A 127 -7.49 -21.49 8.64
C SER A 127 -7.94 -20.36 7.73
N GLY A 128 -7.63 -20.46 6.44
CA GLY A 128 -7.96 -19.49 5.41
C GLY A 128 -6.87 -18.48 5.09
N TYR A 129 -5.86 -18.29 5.95
CA TYR A 129 -4.69 -17.46 5.67
C TYR A 129 -3.51 -18.27 5.14
N GLU A 130 -3.09 -19.30 5.88
CA GLU A 130 -2.04 -20.26 5.48
C GLU A 130 -0.75 -19.57 5.00
N LEU A 131 -0.31 -18.58 5.79
CA LEU A 131 0.90 -17.81 5.50
C LEU A 131 2.08 -18.41 6.24
N ASP A 132 3.19 -18.64 5.53
CA ASP A 132 4.44 -19.11 6.13
C ASP A 132 5.46 -17.96 6.20
N ARG A 133 5.75 -17.52 7.44
CA ARG A 133 6.75 -16.48 7.67
C ARG A 133 8.16 -16.88 7.23
N THR A 134 8.48 -18.18 7.19
CA THR A 134 9.81 -18.69 6.83
C THR A 134 10.03 -18.72 5.32
N ASP A 135 8.95 -18.68 4.54
CA ASP A 135 8.97 -18.63 3.09
C ASP A 135 8.47 -17.28 2.55
N ALA A 136 8.99 -16.21 3.14
CA ALA A 136 8.64 -14.84 2.83
C ALA A 136 9.79 -14.09 2.14
N VAL A 137 9.42 -13.14 1.29
CA VAL A 137 10.28 -12.09 0.77
C VAL A 137 9.76 -10.77 1.30
N LEU A 138 10.61 -10.02 1.99
CA LEU A 138 10.26 -8.69 2.51
C LEU A 138 10.68 -7.61 1.53
N GLU A 139 9.85 -6.59 1.44
CA GLU A 139 10.05 -5.40 0.63
C GLU A 139 10.41 -5.67 -0.85
N PRO A 140 9.79 -6.67 -1.54
CA PRO A 140 10.04 -6.87 -2.95
C PRO A 140 9.55 -5.66 -3.75
N SER A 141 10.41 -5.20 -4.68
CA SER A 141 10.09 -4.07 -5.56
C SER A 141 9.64 -4.56 -6.92
N TYR A 142 8.62 -3.91 -7.47
CA TYR A 142 8.01 -4.24 -8.76
C TYR A 142 8.01 -3.03 -9.68
N ILE A 143 8.25 -3.30 -10.95
CA ILE A 143 8.09 -2.36 -12.07
C ILE A 143 7.15 -3.02 -13.07
N CYS A 144 6.12 -2.29 -13.49
CA CYS A 144 5.16 -2.73 -14.49
C CYS A 144 5.00 -1.66 -15.56
N GLU A 145 5.80 -1.75 -16.62
CA GLU A 145 5.71 -0.83 -17.76
C GLU A 145 4.34 -0.92 -18.45
N ALA A 146 3.74 -2.10 -18.52
CA ALA A 146 2.42 -2.27 -19.12
C ALA A 146 1.34 -1.39 -18.45
N LEU A 147 1.49 -1.06 -17.17
CA LEU A 147 0.59 -0.18 -16.42
C LEU A 147 1.21 1.21 -16.14
N GLY A 148 2.50 1.40 -16.42
CA GLY A 148 3.24 2.60 -16.03
C GLY A 148 3.26 2.79 -14.52
N LEU A 149 3.49 1.71 -13.77
CA LEU A 149 3.47 1.68 -12.32
C LEU A 149 4.73 1.05 -11.75
N GLN A 150 5.10 1.50 -10.56
CA GLN A 150 6.13 0.88 -9.72
C GLN A 150 5.71 0.89 -8.27
N GLY A 151 6.29 0.02 -7.46
CA GLY A 151 6.03 -0.01 -6.04
C GLY A 151 6.81 -1.07 -5.31
N ARG A 152 6.75 -1.02 -3.97
CA ARG A 152 7.38 -1.96 -3.07
C ARG A 152 6.35 -2.47 -2.08
N LEU A 153 6.14 -3.79 -2.08
CA LEU A 153 5.28 -4.47 -1.10
C LEU A 153 6.00 -4.65 0.23
N ASP A 154 5.27 -4.71 1.33
CA ASP A 154 5.88 -4.99 2.63
C ASP A 154 6.23 -6.48 2.80
N TYR A 155 5.38 -7.37 2.27
CA TYR A 155 5.56 -8.82 2.43
C TYR A 155 4.98 -9.59 1.23
N MET A 156 5.71 -10.58 0.74
CA MET A 156 5.28 -11.50 -0.31
C MET A 156 5.68 -12.92 0.07
N GLN A 157 4.77 -13.90 -0.09
CA GLN A 157 5.15 -15.31 -0.08
C GLN A 157 6.04 -15.60 -1.29
N ARG A 158 7.07 -16.44 -1.12
CA ARG A 158 8.03 -16.74 -2.18
C ARG A 158 7.38 -17.36 -3.40
N ASP A 159 6.34 -18.15 -3.23
CA ASP A 159 5.54 -18.73 -4.32
C ASP A 159 4.59 -17.72 -4.99
N MET A 160 4.58 -16.47 -4.52
CA MET A 160 3.75 -15.36 -4.99
C MET A 160 2.24 -15.59 -4.89
N THR A 161 1.79 -16.59 -4.14
CA THR A 161 0.36 -16.88 -3.95
C THR A 161 -0.34 -15.90 -3.02
N SER A 162 0.43 -15.20 -2.17
CA SER A 162 -0.10 -14.28 -1.17
C SER A 162 0.84 -13.12 -0.90
N PHE A 163 0.27 -11.94 -0.67
CA PHE A 163 1.03 -10.78 -0.20
C PHE A 163 0.30 -9.98 0.87
N ILE A 164 1.05 -9.20 1.63
CA ILE A 164 0.53 -8.30 2.66
C ILE A 164 1.07 -6.91 2.42
N GLU A 165 0.19 -5.94 2.46
CA GLU A 165 0.50 -4.52 2.61
C GLU A 165 0.21 -4.10 4.05
N MET A 166 1.15 -3.42 4.70
CA MET A 166 1.03 -3.05 6.10
C MET A 166 0.68 -1.57 6.28
N LYS A 167 -0.16 -1.28 7.24
CA LYS A 167 -0.54 0.09 7.62
C LYS A 167 -0.50 0.26 9.13
N SER A 168 0.25 1.26 9.60
CA SER A 168 0.32 1.64 11.02
C SER A 168 -0.80 2.61 11.44
N GLY A 169 -1.45 3.23 10.46
CA GLY A 169 -2.53 4.20 10.67
C GLY A 169 -3.86 3.56 11.12
N LYS A 170 -4.87 4.43 11.30
CA LYS A 170 -6.24 4.00 11.58
C LYS A 170 -6.93 3.52 10.31
N ALA A 171 -7.75 2.47 10.42
CA ALA A 171 -8.78 2.13 9.45
C ALA A 171 -10.02 2.99 9.66
N ASP A 172 -11.02 2.86 8.81
CA ASP A 172 -12.32 3.52 9.01
C ASP A 172 -13.12 2.77 10.06
N GLU A 173 -13.56 3.48 11.10
CA GLU A 173 -14.37 2.95 12.17
C GLU A 173 -15.82 3.37 11.98
N TYR A 174 -16.70 2.42 11.62
CA TYR A 174 -18.12 2.68 11.54
C TYR A 174 -18.78 2.43 12.90
N SER A 175 -19.28 3.52 13.52
CA SER A 175 -19.86 3.52 14.87
C SER A 175 -21.09 2.60 15.05
N ILE A 176 -21.80 2.26 13.96
CA ILE A 176 -23.07 1.53 14.03
C ILE A 176 -22.89 0.04 14.38
N ARG A 177 -21.69 -0.55 14.21
CA ARG A 177 -21.44 -1.99 14.49
C ARG A 177 -20.06 -2.28 15.09
N GLY A 178 -19.28 -1.27 15.44
CA GLY A 178 -17.88 -1.47 15.85
C GLY A 178 -17.03 -2.17 14.77
N LYS A 179 -17.47 -2.13 13.52
CA LYS A 179 -16.78 -2.77 12.40
C LYS A 179 -15.72 -1.82 11.87
N VAL A 180 -14.49 -2.30 11.88
CA VAL A 180 -13.34 -1.61 11.29
C VAL A 180 -13.25 -2.03 9.82
N GLU A 181 -13.18 -1.07 8.91
CA GLU A 181 -13.02 -1.34 7.47
C GLU A 181 -11.76 -0.65 6.91
N PRO A 182 -11.08 -1.29 5.95
CA PRO A 182 -9.96 -0.65 5.27
C PRO A 182 -10.37 0.61 4.53
N LYS A 183 -9.54 1.64 4.61
CA LYS A 183 -9.70 2.87 3.83
C LYS A 183 -9.66 2.60 2.32
N GLU A 184 -10.37 3.40 1.54
CA GLU A 184 -10.46 3.21 0.09
C GLU A 184 -9.09 3.27 -0.59
N ASN A 185 -8.25 4.25 -0.24
CA ASN A 185 -6.89 4.35 -0.78
C ASN A 185 -6.03 3.10 -0.50
N ASN A 186 -6.16 2.49 0.68
CA ASN A 186 -5.45 1.27 1.02
C ASN A 186 -5.97 0.06 0.22
N LYS A 187 -7.30 -0.02 -0.01
CA LYS A 187 -7.90 -1.04 -0.90
C LYS A 187 -7.40 -0.87 -2.33
N VAL A 188 -7.30 0.38 -2.81
CA VAL A 188 -6.78 0.71 -4.15
C VAL A 188 -5.32 0.29 -4.26
N GLN A 189 -4.49 0.56 -3.27
CA GLN A 189 -3.08 0.16 -3.27
C GLN A 189 -2.93 -1.36 -3.45
N MET A 190 -3.68 -2.15 -2.70
CA MET A 190 -3.66 -3.61 -2.82
C MET A 190 -4.12 -4.10 -4.18
N LEU A 191 -5.17 -3.49 -4.73
CA LEU A 191 -5.67 -3.79 -6.06
C LEU A 191 -4.62 -3.52 -7.14
N LEU A 192 -3.86 -2.42 -7.00
CA LEU A 192 -2.79 -2.08 -7.93
C LEU A 192 -1.65 -3.09 -7.88
N TYR A 193 -1.27 -3.58 -6.70
CA TYR A 193 -0.28 -4.66 -6.59
C TYR A 193 -0.78 -5.95 -7.25
N GLN A 194 -2.03 -6.34 -7.07
CA GLN A 194 -2.60 -7.50 -7.79
C GLN A 194 -2.55 -7.29 -9.31
N ALA A 195 -2.91 -6.09 -9.79
CA ALA A 195 -2.81 -5.77 -11.21
C ALA A 195 -1.36 -5.81 -11.72
N VAL A 196 -0.41 -5.28 -10.96
CA VAL A 196 1.02 -5.36 -11.31
C VAL A 196 1.49 -6.80 -11.41
N LEU A 197 1.16 -7.65 -10.46
CA LEU A 197 1.52 -9.07 -10.51
C LEU A 197 0.90 -9.78 -11.73
N GLU A 198 -0.33 -9.45 -12.08
CA GLU A 198 -0.98 -10.01 -13.27
C GLU A 198 -0.32 -9.54 -14.56
N TYR A 199 -0.11 -8.22 -14.73
CA TYR A 199 0.43 -7.68 -15.98
C TYR A 199 1.94 -7.83 -16.14
N SER A 200 2.70 -7.90 -15.06
CA SER A 200 4.16 -8.11 -15.13
C SER A 200 4.58 -9.57 -15.12
N MET A 201 3.85 -10.42 -14.40
CA MET A 201 4.24 -11.81 -14.14
C MET A 201 3.25 -12.84 -14.67
N GLY A 202 2.14 -12.41 -15.27
CA GLY A 202 1.11 -13.31 -15.79
C GLY A 202 0.34 -14.06 -14.72
N MET A 203 0.37 -13.58 -13.49
CA MET A 203 -0.32 -14.21 -12.37
C MET A 203 -1.80 -13.81 -12.36
N ASP A 204 -2.68 -14.78 -12.47
CA ASP A 204 -4.12 -14.51 -12.38
C ASP A 204 -4.47 -13.98 -10.98
N HIS A 205 -4.95 -12.74 -10.93
CA HIS A 205 -5.34 -12.06 -9.67
C HIS A 205 -6.32 -12.87 -8.82
N ARG A 206 -7.11 -13.78 -9.41
CA ARG A 206 -8.04 -14.66 -8.70
C ARG A 206 -7.33 -15.69 -7.83
N HIS A 207 -6.10 -16.00 -8.14
CA HIS A 207 -5.26 -16.97 -7.40
C HIS A 207 -4.28 -16.31 -6.45
N VAL A 208 -4.14 -14.98 -6.50
CA VAL A 208 -3.26 -14.22 -5.59
C VAL A 208 -4.08 -13.66 -4.42
N LYS A 209 -3.84 -14.18 -3.24
CA LYS A 209 -4.47 -13.68 -2.01
C LYS A 209 -3.77 -12.40 -1.56
N ALA A 210 -4.51 -11.32 -1.48
CA ALA A 210 -4.01 -10.02 -1.05
C ALA A 210 -4.56 -9.68 0.33
N TYR A 211 -3.70 -9.27 1.23
CA TYR A 211 -4.06 -8.95 2.60
C TYR A 211 -3.57 -7.57 3.00
N LEU A 212 -4.40 -6.86 3.76
CA LEU A 212 -4.08 -5.58 4.37
C LEU A 212 -3.95 -5.76 5.88
N LEU A 213 -2.75 -5.52 6.41
CA LEU A 213 -2.46 -5.61 7.84
C LEU A 213 -2.51 -4.21 8.47
N TYR A 214 -3.49 -3.97 9.33
CA TYR A 214 -3.47 -2.81 10.22
C TYR A 214 -2.78 -3.15 11.53
N THR A 215 -1.57 -2.68 11.74
CA THR A 215 -0.79 -2.99 12.94
C THR A 215 -1.30 -2.30 14.21
N ARG A 216 -2.13 -1.27 14.06
CA ARG A 216 -2.84 -0.66 15.19
C ARG A 216 -3.87 -1.62 15.81
N TYR A 217 -4.36 -2.57 15.03
CA TYR A 217 -5.27 -3.64 15.40
C TYR A 217 -4.64 -4.98 14.98
N PRO A 218 -4.92 -6.11 15.64
CA PRO A 218 -4.42 -7.42 15.17
C PRO A 218 -5.32 -7.95 14.04
N LEU A 219 -5.48 -7.15 12.97
CA LEU A 219 -6.44 -7.42 11.90
C LEU A 219 -5.73 -7.55 10.55
N LEU A 220 -5.93 -8.71 9.93
CA LEU A 220 -5.49 -9.01 8.58
C LEU A 220 -6.72 -9.11 7.68
N TYR A 221 -6.90 -8.13 6.79
CA TYR A 221 -8.04 -8.03 5.90
C TYR A 221 -7.75 -8.65 4.53
N PRO A 222 -8.56 -9.61 4.06
CA PRO A 222 -8.48 -10.06 2.69
C PRO A 222 -9.02 -8.99 1.74
N ALA A 223 -8.27 -8.66 0.70
CA ALA A 223 -8.75 -7.81 -0.38
C ALA A 223 -9.50 -8.64 -1.42
N ARG A 224 -10.53 -8.03 -1.99
CA ARG A 224 -11.26 -8.57 -3.13
C ARG A 224 -10.92 -7.74 -4.36
N PRO A 225 -10.40 -8.32 -5.43
CA PRO A 225 -10.10 -7.59 -6.65
C PRO A 225 -11.37 -7.00 -7.26
N SER A 226 -11.26 -5.79 -7.80
CA SER A 226 -12.33 -5.09 -8.49
C SER A 226 -11.80 -4.44 -9.77
N TRP A 227 -11.94 -5.11 -10.91
CA TRP A 227 -11.48 -4.59 -12.20
C TRP A 227 -12.14 -3.28 -12.62
N ALA A 228 -13.37 -3.03 -12.18
CA ALA A 228 -13.99 -1.72 -12.39
C ALA A 228 -13.20 -0.59 -11.73
N MET A 229 -12.62 -0.85 -10.54
CA MET A 229 -11.77 0.11 -9.85
C MET A 229 -10.42 0.28 -10.56
N VAL A 230 -9.82 -0.78 -11.12
CA VAL A 230 -8.56 -0.68 -11.89
C VAL A 230 -8.72 0.34 -13.04
N ARG A 231 -9.82 0.29 -13.80
CA ARG A 231 -10.09 1.26 -14.87
C ARG A 231 -10.11 2.70 -14.36
N ARG A 232 -10.78 2.95 -13.23
CA ARG A 232 -10.84 4.29 -12.62
C ARG A 232 -9.47 4.77 -12.17
N VAL A 233 -8.68 3.88 -11.60
CA VAL A 233 -7.31 4.20 -11.17
C VAL A 233 -6.43 4.52 -12.37
N MET A 234 -6.55 3.75 -13.44
CA MET A 234 -5.81 4.02 -14.68
C MET A 234 -6.24 5.33 -15.35
N ASP A 235 -7.52 5.72 -15.26
CA ASP A 235 -7.96 7.05 -15.71
C ASP A 235 -7.27 8.17 -14.90
N VAL A 236 -7.22 8.06 -13.58
CA VAL A 236 -6.50 9.02 -12.71
C VAL A 236 -5.01 9.05 -13.05
N ARG A 237 -4.37 7.89 -13.22
CA ARG A 237 -2.96 7.76 -13.63
C ARG A 237 -2.71 8.51 -14.96
N ASN A 238 -3.54 8.28 -15.96
CA ASN A 238 -3.41 8.91 -17.27
C ASN A 238 -3.61 10.43 -17.20
N ARG A 239 -4.50 10.93 -16.36
CA ARG A 239 -4.68 12.38 -16.13
C ARG A 239 -3.46 13.01 -15.47
N ILE A 240 -2.81 12.31 -14.53
CA ILE A 240 -1.55 12.78 -13.94
C ILE A 240 -0.50 12.91 -15.03
N VAL A 241 -0.32 11.89 -15.85
CA VAL A 241 0.65 11.87 -16.93
C VAL A 241 0.34 12.94 -17.99
N ALA A 242 -0.92 13.07 -18.37
CA ALA A 242 -1.34 14.10 -19.31
C ALA A 242 -0.99 15.51 -18.79
N ASN A 243 -1.16 15.78 -17.51
CA ASN A 243 -0.78 17.04 -16.89
C ASN A 243 0.75 17.25 -16.91
N GLU A 244 1.52 16.22 -16.55
CA GLU A 244 3.00 16.29 -16.52
C GLU A 244 3.59 16.53 -17.91
N TYR A 245 3.05 15.90 -18.95
CA TYR A 245 3.52 16.05 -20.34
C TYR A 245 2.80 17.15 -21.11
N GLY A 246 1.88 17.89 -20.51
CA GLY A 246 1.08 18.91 -21.19
C GLY A 246 0.18 18.36 -22.31
N ILE A 247 -0.20 17.08 -22.23
CA ILE A 247 -1.04 16.42 -23.23
C ILE A 247 -2.48 16.87 -23.03
N GLN A 248 -3.07 17.46 -24.08
CA GLN A 248 -4.49 17.78 -24.07
C GLN A 248 -5.33 16.52 -24.34
N LEU A 249 -5.99 15.99 -23.31
CA LEU A 249 -6.95 14.92 -23.47
C LEU A 249 -8.22 15.48 -24.15
N ARG A 250 -8.33 15.34 -25.46
CA ARG A 250 -9.50 15.77 -26.22
C ARG A 250 -10.66 14.81 -25.98
N ASN A 251 -11.86 15.34 -25.77
CA ASN A 251 -13.08 14.54 -25.74
C ASN A 251 -13.31 13.88 -27.10
N SER A 252 -13.85 12.67 -27.11
CA SER A 252 -14.18 11.89 -28.32
C SER A 252 -15.02 12.64 -29.36
N ARG A 253 -15.73 13.71 -28.95
CA ARG A 253 -16.47 14.61 -29.87
C ARG A 253 -15.55 15.48 -30.72
N SER A 254 -14.35 15.85 -30.24
CA SER A 254 -13.41 16.70 -31.01
C SER A 254 -12.61 15.91 -32.04
N ILE A 255 -12.50 14.59 -31.89
CA ILE A 255 -11.80 13.71 -32.85
C ILE A 255 -12.65 13.54 -34.12
N ARG A 256 -13.98 13.55 -34.03
CA ARG A 256 -14.88 13.45 -35.20
C ARG A 256 -14.97 14.72 -36.03
N GLN A 257 -14.48 15.86 -35.54
CA GLN A 257 -14.48 17.13 -36.29
C GLN A 257 -13.16 17.41 -37.02
N SER A 258 -12.12 16.59 -36.81
CA SER A 258 -10.80 16.72 -37.41
C SER A 258 -10.50 15.66 -38.49
N ALA A 259 -11.45 14.78 -38.76
CA ALA A 259 -11.43 13.77 -39.84
C ALA A 259 -12.45 14.19 -40.93
#